data_69037fbaee6fe14f40c957706542607f
#
_entry.id   69037fbaee6fe14f40c957706542607f
#
_cell.length_a   1.000
_cell.length_b   1.000
_cell.length_c   1.000
_cell.angle_alpha   90.00
_cell.angle_beta   90.00
_cell.angle_gamma   90.00
#
_symmetry.space_group_name_H-M   'P 1'
#
loop_
_entity.id
_entity.type
_entity.pdbx_description
1 polymer ?
#
loop_
_entity_poly.entity_id
_entity_poly.type
_entity_poly.pdbx_seq_one_letter_code
_entity_poly.pdbx_strand_id
1 'polypeptide(L)'
;MSLLKYVRAISVFAILLGSGSLSASAEEIKTVFVIAMENHNWTQPANQFTGSIQQIYQNPNAPFINSLVNGSAFAVINGSVLHLSDQVSYATAYHNVLATPGGNNPNIHPSEPNYIWAEAGNNFGVLNDNDPYAAKGPTNQETSLHLSTFLTKAGKTWKSYQEDIDLTRNGAGELTNVPLPQDQWTVPLQSFSGTFATGYVNQYNGSNQYNYAAKHNPMLFFTDTNGGNDPSPTNPLSRQYAPLQQLAIDLSKNTVADYNWITPNQFNDMHTGLTGGYKGLSGDAAKVRQGDDFLSQIVPMIMASDAYKNHGAIIIWWDESEKDGALGDNADNFDHTIGEIVISPRAHRNVNGLPYASPINYTHSSDLKTMQEVFRVGPLLRDAANAEDLSDLFDPGAVPKKP
;
A
#
# COMPACT_ATOMS: atom_id res chain seq x y z
N MET A 1 -11.01 -93.82 -21.73
CA MET A 1 -11.51 -92.52 -22.23
C MET A 1 -11.51 -91.60 -21.05
N SER A 2 -10.55 -90.74 -20.91
CA SER A 2 -10.34 -89.86 -19.80
C SER A 2 -10.49 -88.41 -20.29
N LEU A 3 -11.43 -87.66 -19.73
CA LEU A 3 -11.66 -86.21 -19.96
C LEU A 3 -10.73 -85.41 -19.02
N LEU A 4 -9.75 -84.71 -19.60
CA LEU A 4 -8.96 -83.73 -18.90
C LEU A 4 -9.75 -82.45 -18.71
N LYS A 5 -9.90 -82.01 -17.45
CA LYS A 5 -10.47 -80.66 -17.09
C LYS A 5 -9.38 -79.66 -17.02
N TYR A 6 -9.43 -78.60 -17.86
CA TYR A 6 -8.59 -77.44 -17.74
C TYR A 6 -9.18 -76.48 -16.72
N VAL A 7 -8.46 -76.19 -15.63
CA VAL A 7 -8.72 -75.15 -14.72
C VAL A 7 -7.90 -73.91 -15.18
N ARG A 8 -8.59 -72.83 -15.62
CA ARG A 8 -7.95 -71.53 -15.86
C ARG A 8 -7.90 -70.75 -14.56
N ALA A 9 -6.70 -70.45 -14.09
CA ALA A 9 -6.46 -69.52 -13.02
C ALA A 9 -6.63 -68.06 -13.58
N ILE A 10 -7.57 -67.31 -13.02
CA ILE A 10 -7.73 -65.87 -13.26
C ILE A 10 -6.90 -65.17 -12.21
N SER A 11 -5.78 -64.56 -12.63
CA SER A 11 -4.99 -63.66 -11.80
C SER A 11 -5.69 -62.29 -11.78
N VAL A 12 -6.24 -61.93 -10.64
CA VAL A 12 -6.77 -60.59 -10.39
C VAL A 12 -5.57 -59.69 -10.06
N PHE A 13 -5.21 -58.82 -10.99
CA PHE A 13 -4.29 -57.71 -10.74
C PHE A 13 -5.04 -56.59 -10.01
N ALA A 14 -4.81 -56.45 -8.71
CA ALA A 14 -5.29 -55.30 -7.95
C ALA A 14 -4.41 -54.08 -8.31
N ILE A 15 -4.92 -53.18 -9.12
CA ILE A 15 -4.31 -51.87 -9.33
C ILE A 15 -4.60 -51.04 -8.10
N LEU A 16 -3.62 -50.86 -7.22
CA LEU A 16 -3.64 -49.82 -6.19
C LEU A 16 -3.53 -48.47 -6.90
N LEU A 17 -4.67 -47.82 -7.13
CA LEU A 17 -4.70 -46.40 -7.40
C LEU A 17 -4.29 -45.66 -6.11
N GLY A 18 -3.01 -45.34 -6.01
CA GLY A 18 -2.52 -44.43 -5.04
C GLY A 18 -3.16 -43.07 -5.35
N SER A 19 -4.16 -42.66 -4.56
CA SER A 19 -4.64 -41.29 -4.52
C SER A 19 -3.54 -40.40 -3.93
N GLY A 20 -2.53 -40.09 -4.75
CA GLY A 20 -1.70 -38.92 -4.48
C GLY A 20 -2.59 -37.72 -4.55
N SER A 21 -2.95 -37.18 -3.40
CA SER A 21 -3.44 -35.81 -3.34
C SER A 21 -2.33 -34.93 -3.89
N LEU A 22 -2.47 -34.53 -5.15
CA LEU A 22 -1.78 -33.37 -5.65
C LEU A 22 -2.26 -32.22 -4.76
N SER A 23 -1.47 -31.88 -3.74
CA SER A 23 -1.58 -30.59 -3.10
C SER A 23 -1.39 -29.58 -4.22
N ALA A 24 -2.46 -28.96 -4.70
CA ALA A 24 -2.33 -27.77 -5.50
C ALA A 24 -1.43 -26.85 -4.67
N SER A 25 -0.23 -26.54 -5.16
CA SER A 25 0.61 -25.55 -4.49
C SER A 25 -0.23 -24.29 -4.40
N ALA A 26 -0.39 -23.78 -3.19
CA ALA A 26 -1.11 -22.55 -3.01
C ALA A 26 -0.47 -21.48 -3.91
N GLU A 27 -1.30 -20.80 -4.70
CA GLU A 27 -0.79 -19.80 -5.63
C GLU A 27 -0.40 -18.56 -4.83
N GLU A 28 0.89 -18.30 -4.77
CA GLU A 28 1.50 -17.23 -3.97
C GLU A 28 1.29 -15.86 -4.60
N ILE A 29 1.28 -14.82 -3.78
CA ILE A 29 1.27 -13.42 -4.23
C ILE A 29 2.55 -13.15 -5.04
N LYS A 30 2.41 -12.47 -6.17
CA LYS A 30 3.51 -12.18 -7.11
C LYS A 30 3.82 -10.71 -7.25
N THR A 31 2.79 -9.86 -7.17
CA THR A 31 2.90 -8.41 -7.35
C THR A 31 2.15 -7.73 -6.23
N VAL A 32 2.77 -6.74 -5.62
CA VAL A 32 2.14 -5.95 -4.54
C VAL A 32 2.09 -4.48 -4.95
N PHE A 33 0.94 -3.86 -4.68
CA PHE A 33 0.67 -2.43 -4.79
C PHE A 33 0.29 -1.90 -3.42
N VAL A 34 1.14 -1.11 -2.80
CA VAL A 34 0.82 -0.38 -1.57
C VAL A 34 0.32 1.00 -1.95
N ILE A 35 -0.86 1.39 -1.48
CA ILE A 35 -1.40 2.74 -1.64
C ILE A 35 -1.35 3.40 -0.26
N ALA A 36 -0.47 4.39 -0.12
CA ALA A 36 -0.25 5.09 1.14
C ALA A 36 -1.25 6.23 1.32
N MET A 37 -2.00 6.17 2.40
CA MET A 37 -2.96 7.18 2.83
C MET A 37 -2.51 7.80 4.15
N GLU A 38 -3.07 8.94 4.52
CA GLU A 38 -2.55 9.80 5.59
C GLU A 38 -3.56 10.05 6.71
N ASN A 39 -3.03 10.08 7.90
CA ASN A 39 -3.54 10.65 9.15
C ASN A 39 -5.04 10.48 9.40
N HIS A 40 -5.59 9.25 9.30
CA HIS A 40 -6.98 9.03 9.70
C HIS A 40 -7.14 7.72 10.46
N ASN A 41 -7.88 7.78 11.55
CA ASN A 41 -8.25 6.60 12.32
C ASN A 41 -9.21 5.71 11.52
N TRP A 42 -9.02 4.41 11.59
CA TRP A 42 -10.03 3.45 11.14
C TRP A 42 -11.22 3.45 12.08
N THR A 43 -10.96 3.26 13.38
CA THR A 43 -11.91 3.41 14.46
C THR A 43 -11.33 4.25 15.59
N GLN A 44 -12.20 4.89 16.37
CA GLN A 44 -11.82 5.69 17.51
C GLN A 44 -12.84 5.51 18.64
N PRO A 45 -12.41 5.47 19.91
CA PRO A 45 -13.35 5.43 21.04
C PRO A 45 -14.17 6.71 21.12
N ALA A 46 -15.49 6.58 21.31
CA ALA A 46 -16.42 7.72 21.33
C ALA A 46 -16.14 8.73 22.47
N ASN A 47 -15.45 8.30 23.54
CA ASN A 47 -15.08 9.15 24.67
C ASN A 47 -13.82 9.98 24.43
N GLN A 48 -13.14 9.78 23.33
CA GLN A 48 -11.90 10.49 22.99
C GLN A 48 -12.13 11.64 21.99
N PHE A 49 -13.33 11.75 21.43
CA PHE A 49 -13.70 12.80 20.49
C PHE A 49 -14.86 13.63 20.99
N THR A 50 -14.64 14.94 20.99
CA THR A 50 -15.69 15.95 21.29
C THR A 50 -16.24 16.62 20.04
N GLY A 51 -15.87 16.15 18.84
CA GLY A 51 -16.21 16.75 17.55
C GLY A 51 -16.95 15.81 16.59
N SER A 52 -16.91 16.17 15.31
CA SER A 52 -17.42 15.32 14.23
C SER A 52 -16.61 14.04 14.11
N ILE A 53 -17.24 12.97 13.63
CA ILE A 53 -16.57 11.68 13.37
C ILE A 53 -15.44 11.90 12.37
N GLN A 54 -14.22 11.58 12.79
CA GLN A 54 -13.01 11.63 11.96
C GLN A 54 -12.56 10.25 11.49
N GLN A 55 -13.04 9.18 12.13
CA GLN A 55 -12.74 7.83 11.70
C GLN A 55 -13.26 7.54 10.28
N ILE A 56 -12.58 6.62 9.58
CA ILE A 56 -12.95 6.18 8.23
C ILE A 56 -14.08 5.14 8.26
N TYR A 57 -14.03 4.21 9.21
CA TYR A 57 -15.05 3.16 9.33
C TYR A 57 -16.42 3.76 9.61
N GLN A 58 -17.38 3.43 8.75
CA GLN A 58 -18.76 3.96 8.76
C GLN A 58 -18.87 5.49 8.57
N ASN A 59 -17.82 6.16 8.09
CA ASN A 59 -17.89 7.57 7.75
C ASN A 59 -18.70 7.78 6.46
N PRO A 60 -19.74 8.63 6.47
CA PRO A 60 -20.55 8.87 5.26
C PRO A 60 -19.76 9.56 4.13
N ASN A 61 -18.60 10.16 4.44
CA ASN A 61 -17.73 10.79 3.48
C ASN A 61 -16.72 9.81 2.85
N ALA A 62 -16.66 8.56 3.33
CA ALA A 62 -15.86 7.47 2.77
C ALA A 62 -16.75 6.34 2.19
N PRO A 63 -17.66 6.61 1.24
CA PRO A 63 -18.61 5.62 0.77
C PRO A 63 -17.93 4.46 0.01
N PHE A 64 -16.87 4.72 -0.75
CA PHE A 64 -16.15 3.68 -1.49
C PHE A 64 -15.41 2.75 -0.55
N ILE A 65 -14.60 3.28 0.37
CA ILE A 65 -13.86 2.49 1.35
C ILE A 65 -14.82 1.63 2.18
N ASN A 66 -15.90 2.23 2.68
CA ASN A 66 -16.90 1.48 3.44
C ASN A 66 -17.63 0.44 2.60
N SER A 67 -17.82 0.67 1.30
CA SER A 67 -18.41 -0.34 0.41
C SER A 67 -17.49 -1.55 0.20
N LEU A 68 -16.17 -1.36 0.20
CA LEU A 68 -15.20 -2.46 0.16
C LEU A 68 -15.41 -3.42 1.33
N VAL A 69 -15.46 -2.89 2.55
CA VAL A 69 -15.48 -3.70 3.78
C VAL A 69 -16.87 -4.19 4.17
N ASN A 70 -17.96 -3.60 3.67
CA ASN A 70 -19.33 -4.07 3.92
C ASN A 70 -19.88 -5.03 2.86
N GLY A 71 -19.10 -5.35 1.83
CA GLY A 71 -19.48 -6.31 0.80
C GLY A 71 -20.30 -5.74 -0.36
N SER A 72 -20.44 -4.41 -0.48
CA SER A 72 -21.29 -3.80 -1.53
C SER A 72 -20.51 -3.15 -2.69
N ALA A 73 -19.17 -3.13 -2.64
CA ALA A 73 -18.36 -2.47 -3.65
C ALA A 73 -18.40 -3.20 -5.01
N PHE A 74 -18.61 -2.43 -6.07
CA PHE A 74 -18.47 -2.91 -7.44
C PHE A 74 -17.91 -1.82 -8.35
N ALA A 75 -17.35 -2.23 -9.48
CA ALA A 75 -16.96 -1.33 -10.55
C ALA A 75 -17.42 -1.87 -11.90
N VAL A 76 -17.61 -0.99 -12.89
CA VAL A 76 -17.86 -1.38 -14.27
C VAL A 76 -16.59 -1.13 -15.07
N ILE A 77 -15.94 -2.20 -15.53
CA ILE A 77 -14.69 -2.16 -16.28
C ILE A 77 -14.92 -2.80 -17.65
N ASN A 78 -14.69 -2.04 -18.69
CA ASN A 78 -14.91 -2.49 -20.07
C ASN A 78 -16.31 -3.10 -20.30
N GLY A 79 -17.33 -2.51 -19.66
CA GLY A 79 -18.72 -2.98 -19.78
C GLY A 79 -19.08 -4.19 -18.90
N SER A 80 -18.15 -4.72 -18.14
CA SER A 80 -18.38 -5.83 -17.19
C SER A 80 -18.45 -5.32 -15.77
N VAL A 81 -19.40 -5.85 -14.98
CA VAL A 81 -19.48 -5.59 -13.53
C VAL A 81 -18.45 -6.44 -12.84
N LEU A 82 -17.58 -5.80 -12.05
CA LEU A 82 -16.64 -6.42 -11.15
C LEU A 82 -17.07 -6.14 -9.71
N HIS A 83 -17.33 -7.19 -8.95
CA HIS A 83 -17.56 -7.10 -7.51
C HIS A 83 -16.21 -6.98 -6.80
N LEU A 84 -15.90 -5.80 -6.28
CA LEU A 84 -14.59 -5.51 -5.69
C LEU A 84 -14.46 -6.19 -4.33
N SER A 85 -15.52 -6.15 -3.53
CA SER A 85 -15.57 -6.71 -2.18
C SER A 85 -15.46 -8.23 -2.09
N ASP A 86 -15.66 -8.95 -3.19
CA ASP A 86 -15.45 -10.41 -3.24
C ASP A 86 -13.96 -10.79 -3.06
N GLN A 87 -13.07 -9.82 -3.08
CA GLN A 87 -11.61 -10.00 -3.00
C GLN A 87 -11.01 -9.12 -1.91
N VAL A 88 -11.76 -8.81 -0.85
CA VAL A 88 -11.36 -7.91 0.23
C VAL A 88 -11.28 -8.64 1.56
N SER A 89 -10.23 -8.33 2.30
CA SER A 89 -10.11 -8.55 3.74
C SER A 89 -9.53 -7.29 4.39
N TYR A 90 -9.71 -7.12 5.69
CA TYR A 90 -9.21 -5.92 6.38
C TYR A 90 -8.89 -6.21 7.84
N ALA A 91 -7.98 -5.42 8.40
CA ALA A 91 -7.63 -5.49 9.81
C ALA A 91 -8.59 -4.62 10.64
N THR A 92 -8.99 -5.10 11.80
CA THR A 92 -9.76 -4.34 12.80
C THR A 92 -8.91 -3.84 13.95
N ALA A 93 -7.64 -4.25 14.01
CA ALA A 93 -6.69 -3.94 15.05
C ALA A 93 -5.29 -3.66 14.46
N TYR A 94 -5.24 -2.74 13.48
CA TYR A 94 -3.98 -2.27 12.93
C TYR A 94 -3.59 -0.96 13.60
N HIS A 95 -2.33 -0.82 13.97
CA HIS A 95 -1.81 0.33 14.69
C HIS A 95 -0.54 0.84 13.99
N ASN A 96 -0.29 2.15 14.04
CA ASN A 96 1.08 2.59 13.86
C ASN A 96 1.93 2.00 15.00
N VAL A 97 3.25 1.99 14.84
CA VAL A 97 4.13 1.29 15.79
C VAL A 97 4.01 1.93 17.16
N LEU A 98 3.50 1.14 18.13
CA LEU A 98 3.33 1.56 19.51
C LEU A 98 4.61 1.30 20.31
N ALA A 99 4.81 2.08 21.37
CA ALA A 99 5.87 1.83 22.34
C ALA A 99 5.66 0.45 22.96
N THR A 100 6.61 -0.46 22.74
CA THR A 100 6.71 -1.67 23.54
C THR A 100 7.63 -1.44 24.73
N PRO A 101 7.39 -2.10 25.88
CA PRO A 101 8.35 -2.06 27.00
C PRO A 101 9.73 -2.52 26.51
N GLY A 102 10.71 -1.62 26.51
CA GLY A 102 12.04 -1.84 25.96
C GLY A 102 12.19 -1.57 24.45
N GLY A 103 11.14 -1.15 23.75
CA GLY A 103 11.17 -0.69 22.37
C GLY A 103 11.59 0.79 22.25
N ASN A 104 12.10 1.17 21.09
CA ASN A 104 12.66 2.49 20.84
C ASN A 104 11.64 3.56 20.47
N ASN A 105 10.36 3.20 20.31
CA ASN A 105 9.36 4.09 19.78
C ASN A 105 8.12 4.16 20.65
N PRO A 106 7.95 5.23 21.39
CA PRO A 106 6.64 5.70 21.75
C PRO A 106 6.03 6.32 20.51
N ASN A 107 4.86 5.86 20.09
CA ASN A 107 3.96 6.44 19.10
C ASN A 107 4.67 7.17 17.98
N ILE A 108 4.75 6.58 16.81
CA ILE A 108 5.47 7.21 15.70
C ILE A 108 4.59 8.32 15.12
N HIS A 109 4.89 9.53 15.52
CA HIS A 109 4.46 10.79 14.95
C HIS A 109 5.68 11.71 14.80
N PRO A 110 5.70 12.56 13.79
CA PRO A 110 4.77 12.73 12.66
C PRO A 110 4.95 11.64 11.57
N SER A 111 4.36 11.85 10.38
CA SER A 111 4.27 10.86 9.29
C SER A 111 5.60 10.27 8.82
N GLU A 112 6.63 11.09 8.61
CA GLU A 112 7.92 10.66 8.04
C GLU A 112 8.52 9.40 8.70
N PRO A 113 8.61 9.28 10.04
CA PRO A 113 9.13 8.08 10.69
C PRO A 113 8.41 6.79 10.30
N ASN A 114 7.10 6.85 10.02
CA ASN A 114 6.29 5.71 9.61
C ASN A 114 6.69 5.22 8.22
N TYR A 115 6.98 6.14 7.30
CA TYR A 115 7.49 5.79 5.96
C TYR A 115 8.89 5.17 6.01
N ILE A 116 9.79 5.71 6.84
CA ILE A 116 11.10 5.08 7.08
C ILE A 116 10.93 3.68 7.69
N TRP A 117 9.97 3.53 8.60
CA TRP A 117 9.67 2.24 9.23
C TRP A 117 9.15 1.20 8.24
N ALA A 118 8.28 1.59 7.32
CA ALA A 118 7.75 0.70 6.28
C ALA A 118 8.85 0.05 5.42
N GLU A 119 9.98 0.74 5.22
CA GLU A 119 11.15 0.20 4.51
C GLU A 119 12.10 -0.60 5.40
N ALA A 120 12.26 -0.22 6.67
CA ALA A 120 13.39 -0.70 7.46
C ALA A 120 13.03 -1.37 8.79
N GLY A 121 11.78 -1.29 9.25
CA GLY A 121 11.37 -1.76 10.58
C GLY A 121 12.03 -0.98 11.72
N ASN A 122 12.39 0.27 11.46
CA ASN A 122 12.96 1.21 12.41
C ASN A 122 12.97 2.62 11.83
N ASN A 123 12.75 3.64 12.63
CA ASN A 123 12.82 5.05 12.22
C ASN A 123 14.20 5.69 12.46
N PHE A 124 15.17 4.95 12.97
CA PHE A 124 16.54 5.42 13.25
C PHE A 124 16.61 6.68 14.14
N GLY A 125 15.62 6.86 15.01
CA GLY A 125 15.53 8.03 15.89
C GLY A 125 14.99 9.28 15.21
N VAL A 126 14.53 9.20 13.97
CA VAL A 126 13.84 10.30 13.28
C VAL A 126 12.44 10.46 13.89
N LEU A 127 12.12 11.67 14.34
CA LEU A 127 10.85 12.06 14.95
C LEU A 127 10.45 13.46 14.46
N ASN A 128 10.60 13.73 13.18
CA ASN A 128 10.25 14.98 12.53
C ASN A 128 9.74 14.74 11.11
N ASP A 129 9.31 15.78 10.42
CA ASP A 129 8.73 15.77 9.09
C ASP A 129 9.63 16.44 8.04
N ASN A 130 10.93 16.33 8.19
CA ASN A 130 11.85 16.94 7.24
C ASN A 130 11.96 16.09 5.97
N ASP A 131 12.08 16.73 4.82
CA ASP A 131 12.50 16.04 3.60
C ASP A 131 13.87 15.38 3.82
N PRO A 132 14.22 14.29 3.11
CA PRO A 132 15.41 13.48 3.39
C PRO A 132 16.70 14.29 3.55
N TYR A 133 16.77 15.42 2.89
CA TYR A 133 17.96 16.29 2.82
C TYR A 133 17.70 17.72 3.26
N ALA A 134 16.73 17.92 4.10
CA ALA A 134 16.43 19.23 4.65
C ALA A 134 17.65 19.82 5.38
N ALA A 135 17.90 21.12 5.14
CA ALA A 135 19.02 21.83 5.75
C ALA A 135 18.99 21.90 7.30
N LYS A 136 17.82 21.62 7.89
CA LYS A 136 17.58 21.68 9.35
C LYS A 136 17.66 20.31 10.06
N GLY A 137 18.33 19.36 9.49
CA GLY A 137 18.49 18.02 10.05
C GLY A 137 18.13 16.99 8.97
N PRO A 138 19.13 16.51 8.24
CA PRO A 138 18.91 15.47 7.24
C PRO A 138 18.44 14.20 7.94
N THR A 139 17.45 13.54 7.34
CA THR A 139 16.85 12.30 7.84
C THR A 139 17.23 11.10 6.98
N ASN A 140 18.05 11.31 5.94
CA ASN A 140 18.59 10.27 5.08
C ASN A 140 19.38 9.21 5.86
N GLN A 141 19.27 7.97 5.40
CA GLN A 141 19.91 6.80 5.99
C GLN A 141 20.96 6.23 5.04
N GLU A 142 22.12 5.85 5.57
CA GLU A 142 23.19 5.21 4.78
C GLU A 142 23.17 3.69 4.83
N THR A 143 22.23 3.10 5.58
CA THR A 143 22.10 1.65 5.69
C THR A 143 21.51 1.04 4.42
N SER A 144 22.03 -0.10 4.00
CA SER A 144 21.45 -0.94 2.95
C SER A 144 20.56 -2.08 3.53
N LEU A 145 20.24 -2.02 4.82
CA LEU A 145 19.37 -3.00 5.47
C LEU A 145 17.94 -2.44 5.46
N HIS A 146 17.32 -2.45 4.28
CA HIS A 146 15.93 -2.09 4.06
C HIS A 146 15.34 -2.84 2.85
N LEU A 147 14.03 -2.83 2.71
CA LEU A 147 13.26 -3.70 1.81
C LEU A 147 13.68 -3.55 0.34
N SER A 148 13.69 -2.33 -0.18
CA SER A 148 13.95 -2.08 -1.61
C SER A 148 15.34 -2.54 -2.04
N THR A 149 16.35 -2.43 -1.16
CA THR A 149 17.69 -2.98 -1.41
C THR A 149 17.69 -4.51 -1.36
N PHE A 150 16.94 -5.11 -0.44
CA PHE A 150 16.82 -6.57 -0.40
C PHE A 150 16.11 -7.12 -1.64
N LEU A 151 15.07 -6.45 -2.12
CA LEU A 151 14.40 -6.77 -3.37
C LEU A 151 15.39 -6.74 -4.54
N THR A 152 16.12 -5.64 -4.69
CA THR A 152 17.11 -5.47 -5.75
C THR A 152 18.18 -6.56 -5.73
N LYS A 153 18.72 -6.90 -4.56
CA LYS A 153 19.71 -7.99 -4.38
C LYS A 153 19.16 -9.36 -4.74
N ALA A 154 17.86 -9.56 -4.56
CA ALA A 154 17.18 -10.81 -4.92
C ALA A 154 16.71 -10.86 -6.39
N GLY A 155 17.05 -9.86 -7.19
CA GLY A 155 16.62 -9.74 -8.60
C GLY A 155 15.13 -9.41 -8.74
N LYS A 156 14.50 -8.89 -7.70
CA LYS A 156 13.15 -8.35 -7.70
C LYS A 156 13.16 -6.87 -8.05
N THR A 157 12.07 -6.42 -8.64
CA THR A 157 11.90 -5.02 -9.04
C THR A 157 11.02 -4.27 -8.06
N TRP A 158 11.30 -2.99 -7.89
CA TRP A 158 10.44 -2.07 -7.15
C TRP A 158 10.23 -0.78 -7.94
N LYS A 159 9.13 -0.09 -7.70
CA LYS A 159 8.83 1.21 -8.28
C LYS A 159 7.99 2.05 -7.33
N SER A 160 8.31 3.34 -7.25
CA SER A 160 7.56 4.34 -6.51
C SER A 160 6.79 5.22 -7.49
N TYR A 161 5.46 5.19 -7.43
CA TYR A 161 4.56 6.06 -8.20
C TYR A 161 4.10 7.20 -7.30
N GLN A 162 4.49 8.41 -7.65
CA GLN A 162 4.24 9.60 -6.84
C GLN A 162 3.38 10.58 -7.63
N GLU A 163 2.34 11.10 -7.01
CA GLU A 163 1.52 12.12 -7.65
C GLU A 163 2.24 13.47 -7.66
N ASP A 164 2.03 14.24 -8.72
CA ASP A 164 2.55 15.59 -8.96
C ASP A 164 4.04 15.72 -9.27
N ILE A 165 4.84 14.64 -9.31
CA ILE A 165 6.26 14.72 -9.68
C ILE A 165 6.48 14.71 -11.20
N ASP A 166 7.62 15.21 -11.64
CA ASP A 166 8.14 15.14 -13.02
C ASP A 166 7.09 15.53 -14.08
N LEU A 167 6.45 16.67 -13.84
CA LEU A 167 5.45 17.24 -14.74
C LEU A 167 6.06 18.34 -15.63
N THR A 168 5.49 18.51 -16.82
CA THR A 168 5.92 19.52 -17.76
C THR A 168 5.56 20.93 -17.31
N ARG A 169 6.27 21.93 -17.89
CA ARG A 169 5.94 23.34 -17.71
C ARG A 169 5.50 23.96 -19.03
N ASN A 170 4.54 24.89 -18.95
CA ASN A 170 4.11 25.65 -20.12
C ASN A 170 5.15 26.72 -20.51
N GLY A 171 4.86 27.49 -21.57
CA GLY A 171 5.75 28.55 -22.06
C GLY A 171 6.00 29.70 -21.06
N ALA A 172 5.18 29.85 -20.02
CA ALA A 172 5.36 30.78 -18.92
C ALA A 172 6.14 30.19 -17.74
N GLY A 173 6.54 28.92 -17.81
CA GLY A 173 7.24 28.22 -16.74
C GLY A 173 6.32 27.64 -15.66
N GLU A 174 5.01 27.75 -15.81
CA GLU A 174 4.03 27.22 -14.86
C GLU A 174 3.83 25.71 -15.03
N LEU A 175 3.66 25.00 -13.93
CA LEU A 175 3.48 23.53 -13.93
C LEU A 175 2.17 23.13 -14.60
N THR A 176 2.19 22.06 -15.38
CA THR A 176 1.00 21.42 -15.95
C THR A 176 0.76 20.07 -15.28
N ASN A 177 -0.32 19.36 -15.63
CA ASN A 177 -0.57 17.98 -15.15
C ASN A 177 -0.05 16.90 -16.13
N VAL A 178 0.78 17.27 -17.10
CA VAL A 178 1.31 16.36 -18.12
C VAL A 178 2.68 15.84 -17.68
N PRO A 179 2.88 14.51 -17.60
CA PRO A 179 4.17 13.93 -17.22
C PRO A 179 5.29 14.28 -18.21
N LEU A 180 6.49 14.47 -17.69
CA LEU A 180 7.71 14.49 -18.49
C LEU A 180 7.97 13.13 -19.15
N PRO A 181 8.69 13.09 -20.30
CA PRO A 181 9.24 11.86 -20.83
C PRO A 181 10.13 11.15 -19.81
N GLN A 182 10.16 9.82 -19.84
CA GLN A 182 10.89 9.01 -18.86
C GLN A 182 12.38 9.32 -18.76
N ASP A 183 13.01 9.77 -19.84
CA ASP A 183 14.42 10.15 -19.85
C ASP A 183 14.72 11.48 -19.12
N GLN A 184 13.66 12.19 -18.69
CA GLN A 184 13.74 13.42 -17.93
C GLN A 184 13.27 13.27 -16.47
N TRP A 185 12.88 12.05 -16.04
CA TRP A 185 12.48 11.84 -14.66
C TRP A 185 13.64 12.00 -13.70
N THR A 186 13.31 12.44 -12.50
CA THR A 186 14.25 12.78 -11.44
C THR A 186 14.07 11.85 -10.24
N VAL A 187 14.98 11.94 -9.27
CA VAL A 187 14.73 11.47 -7.92
C VAL A 187 14.12 12.64 -7.15
N PRO A 188 12.84 12.58 -6.73
CA PRO A 188 12.08 13.76 -6.29
C PRO A 188 12.33 14.09 -4.81
N LEU A 189 13.53 14.55 -4.47
CA LEU A 189 14.06 14.70 -3.11
C LEU A 189 13.43 15.83 -2.28
N GLN A 190 12.61 16.70 -2.87
CA GLN A 190 12.08 17.89 -2.20
C GLN A 190 10.57 17.99 -2.39
N SER A 191 9.88 18.34 -1.31
CA SER A 191 8.45 18.65 -1.34
C SER A 191 8.18 19.97 -2.06
N PHE A 192 7.04 20.04 -2.74
CA PHE A 192 6.59 21.27 -3.39
C PHE A 192 5.07 21.29 -3.55
N SER A 193 4.49 22.49 -3.54
CA SER A 193 3.05 22.70 -3.70
C SER A 193 2.74 23.99 -4.47
N GLY A 194 1.53 24.08 -4.98
CA GLY A 194 1.10 25.28 -5.72
C GLY A 194 -0.16 25.03 -6.55
N THR A 195 -0.26 25.78 -7.64
CA THR A 195 -1.36 25.65 -8.59
C THR A 195 -0.84 25.40 -10.00
N PHE A 196 -1.51 24.54 -10.72
CA PHE A 196 -1.24 24.28 -12.14
C PHE A 196 -1.53 25.53 -12.99
N ALA A 197 -0.89 25.59 -14.15
CA ALA A 197 -1.20 26.55 -15.20
C ALA A 197 -2.69 26.53 -15.56
N THR A 198 -3.18 27.67 -16.02
CA THR A 198 -4.58 27.81 -16.44
C THR A 198 -4.96 26.74 -17.48
N GLY A 199 -6.06 26.05 -17.23
CA GLY A 199 -6.56 24.95 -18.09
C GLY A 199 -6.07 23.57 -17.73
N TYR A 200 -5.20 23.42 -16.71
CA TYR A 200 -4.73 22.13 -16.19
C TYR A 200 -5.30 21.89 -14.78
N VAL A 201 -5.70 20.65 -14.54
CA VAL A 201 -6.31 20.24 -13.28
C VAL A 201 -5.82 18.83 -12.89
N ASN A 202 -5.85 18.54 -11.61
CA ASN A 202 -5.61 17.20 -11.11
C ASN A 202 -6.67 16.22 -11.64
N GLN A 203 -6.25 15.09 -12.14
CA GLN A 203 -7.15 14.14 -12.80
C GLN A 203 -8.10 13.41 -11.85
N TYR A 204 -7.77 13.32 -10.57
CA TYR A 204 -8.55 12.59 -9.58
C TYR A 204 -9.59 13.47 -8.87
N ASN A 205 -9.20 14.68 -8.50
CA ASN A 205 -10.06 15.60 -7.74
C ASN A 205 -10.58 16.81 -8.54
N GLY A 206 -10.05 17.05 -9.75
CA GLY A 206 -10.47 18.15 -10.63
C GLY A 206 -10.00 19.53 -10.20
N SER A 207 -9.19 19.65 -9.14
CA SER A 207 -8.65 20.94 -8.68
C SER A 207 -7.45 21.36 -9.54
N ASN A 208 -7.14 22.66 -9.51
CA ASN A 208 -5.90 23.17 -10.09
C ASN A 208 -4.73 23.15 -9.09
N GLN A 209 -4.85 22.48 -7.94
CA GLN A 209 -3.84 22.46 -6.90
C GLN A 209 -2.99 21.19 -6.98
N TYR A 210 -1.68 21.31 -6.72
CA TYR A 210 -0.74 20.21 -6.55
C TYR A 210 -0.01 20.32 -5.20
N ASN A 211 0.36 19.17 -4.62
CA ASN A 211 1.03 19.13 -3.32
C ASN A 211 1.78 17.82 -3.11
N TYR A 212 2.99 17.73 -3.66
CA TYR A 212 3.87 16.59 -3.47
C TYR A 212 4.63 16.70 -2.13
N ALA A 213 4.67 15.62 -1.36
CA ALA A 213 5.46 15.49 -0.14
C ALA A 213 6.55 14.43 -0.28
N ALA A 214 7.81 14.84 -0.34
CA ALA A 214 8.95 13.92 -0.45
C ALA A 214 9.04 12.98 0.76
N LYS A 215 8.65 13.45 1.93
CA LYS A 215 8.60 12.65 3.18
C LYS A 215 7.66 11.44 3.11
N HIS A 216 6.70 11.42 2.19
CA HIS A 216 5.78 10.30 1.98
C HIS A 216 6.27 9.29 0.92
N ASN A 217 7.54 9.35 0.57
CA ASN A 217 8.18 8.45 -0.39
C ASN A 217 9.30 7.67 0.32
N PRO A 218 9.03 6.46 0.84
CA PRO A 218 9.92 5.76 1.76
C PRO A 218 11.30 5.45 1.18
N MET A 219 11.40 5.18 -0.13
CA MET A 219 12.65 4.84 -0.79
C MET A 219 13.62 6.02 -0.87
N LEU A 220 13.14 7.26 -0.75
CA LEU A 220 13.99 8.46 -0.78
C LEU A 220 14.92 8.60 0.43
N PHE A 221 14.56 7.97 1.55
CA PHE A 221 15.34 8.12 2.79
C PHE A 221 16.65 7.33 2.80
N PHE A 222 16.89 6.45 1.83
CA PHE A 222 18.07 5.59 1.80
C PHE A 222 18.99 5.98 0.62
N THR A 223 20.27 6.21 0.91
CA THR A 223 21.23 6.72 -0.08
C THR A 223 21.45 5.76 -1.25
N ASP A 224 21.30 4.47 -1.03
CA ASP A 224 21.46 3.44 -2.07
C ASP A 224 20.22 3.28 -2.98
N THR A 225 19.05 3.74 -2.57
CA THR A 225 17.84 3.77 -3.43
C THR A 225 17.59 5.14 -4.05
N ASN A 226 18.15 6.23 -3.51
CA ASN A 226 18.03 7.56 -4.11
C ASN A 226 19.24 7.95 -4.98
N GLY A 227 20.26 7.07 -5.09
CA GLY A 227 21.45 7.30 -5.91
C GLY A 227 22.47 8.26 -5.31
N GLY A 228 22.59 8.28 -3.98
CA GLY A 228 23.56 9.13 -3.28
C GLY A 228 23.17 10.60 -3.30
N ASN A 229 21.88 10.89 -3.26
CA ASN A 229 21.37 12.27 -3.21
C ASN A 229 21.39 13.03 -4.54
N ASP A 230 21.39 12.32 -5.63
CA ASP A 230 21.42 12.94 -6.95
C ASP A 230 20.00 13.05 -7.54
N PRO A 231 19.41 14.26 -7.60
CA PRO A 231 18.09 14.46 -8.19
C PRO A 231 18.14 14.48 -9.73
N SER A 232 19.31 14.37 -10.36
CA SER A 232 19.43 14.56 -11.80
C SER A 232 18.74 13.45 -12.61
N PRO A 233 18.27 13.74 -13.84
CA PRO A 233 17.73 12.72 -14.73
C PRO A 233 18.79 11.69 -15.20
N THR A 234 20.07 11.96 -14.97
CA THR A 234 21.17 11.02 -15.26
C THR A 234 21.41 10.02 -14.14
N ASN A 235 20.78 10.20 -12.98
CA ASN A 235 20.79 9.22 -11.90
C ASN A 235 20.15 7.91 -12.40
N PRO A 236 20.85 6.78 -12.37
CA PRO A 236 20.33 5.51 -12.87
C PRO A 236 19.05 5.04 -12.14
N LEU A 237 18.82 5.54 -10.93
CA LEU A 237 17.64 5.20 -10.13
C LEU A 237 16.43 6.12 -10.38
N SER A 238 16.59 7.21 -11.13
CA SER A 238 15.48 8.13 -11.42
C SER A 238 14.27 7.43 -12.07
N ARG A 239 14.50 6.32 -12.79
CA ARG A 239 13.43 5.53 -13.44
C ARG A 239 12.59 4.70 -12.45
N GLN A 240 13.06 4.57 -11.22
CA GLN A 240 12.29 3.91 -10.15
C GLN A 240 11.23 4.84 -9.53
N TYR A 241 11.36 6.14 -9.75
CA TYR A 241 10.41 7.15 -9.30
C TYR A 241 9.61 7.64 -10.51
N ALA A 242 8.35 7.31 -10.56
CA ALA A 242 7.50 7.61 -11.71
C ALA A 242 6.36 8.56 -11.32
N PRO A 243 6.00 9.53 -12.18
CA PRO A 243 4.75 10.25 -11.99
C PRO A 243 3.57 9.26 -12.00
N LEU A 244 2.57 9.50 -11.14
CA LEU A 244 1.47 8.55 -10.92
C LEU A 244 0.71 8.20 -12.21
N GLN A 245 0.65 9.11 -13.18
CA GLN A 245 0.06 8.86 -14.50
C GLN A 245 0.72 7.69 -15.26
N GLN A 246 1.99 7.39 -14.95
CA GLN A 246 2.70 6.26 -15.54
C GLN A 246 2.14 4.91 -15.10
N LEU A 247 1.51 4.84 -13.92
CA LEU A 247 0.93 3.59 -13.42
C LEU A 247 -0.08 2.99 -14.41
N ALA A 248 -0.99 3.79 -14.96
CA ALA A 248 -1.97 3.32 -15.95
C ALA A 248 -1.29 2.74 -17.20
N ILE A 249 -0.18 3.35 -17.64
CA ILE A 249 0.60 2.89 -18.79
C ILE A 249 1.29 1.57 -18.47
N ASP A 250 1.94 1.47 -17.31
CA ASP A 250 2.66 0.26 -16.88
C ASP A 250 1.70 -0.91 -16.67
N LEU A 251 0.52 -0.66 -16.06
CA LEU A 251 -0.54 -1.67 -15.91
C LEU A 251 -1.01 -2.18 -17.28
N SER A 252 -1.26 -1.27 -18.24
CA SER A 252 -1.73 -1.64 -19.58
C SER A 252 -0.72 -2.43 -20.40
N LYS A 253 0.58 -2.24 -20.12
CA LYS A 253 1.69 -2.94 -20.78
C LYS A 253 2.19 -4.16 -20.01
N ASN A 254 1.64 -4.41 -18.81
CA ASN A 254 2.12 -5.43 -17.87
C ASN A 254 3.62 -5.27 -17.55
N THR A 255 4.04 -4.03 -17.26
CA THR A 255 5.43 -3.64 -16.96
C THR A 255 5.59 -3.03 -15.57
N VAL A 256 4.61 -3.22 -14.69
CA VAL A 256 4.73 -2.85 -13.27
C VAL A 256 5.82 -3.68 -12.58
N ALA A 257 6.37 -3.15 -11.50
CA ALA A 257 7.37 -3.85 -10.69
C ALA A 257 6.74 -5.00 -9.87
N ASP A 258 7.57 -5.86 -9.28
CA ASP A 258 7.12 -6.84 -8.29
C ASP A 258 6.52 -6.12 -7.07
N TYR A 259 7.16 -5.05 -6.59
CA TYR A 259 6.72 -4.20 -5.49
C TYR A 259 6.50 -2.75 -5.96
N ASN A 260 5.30 -2.23 -5.78
CA ASN A 260 4.88 -0.91 -6.24
C ASN A 260 4.36 -0.10 -5.06
N TRP A 261 5.04 1.00 -4.73
CA TRP A 261 4.59 1.97 -3.74
C TRP A 261 3.90 3.13 -4.45
N ILE A 262 2.70 3.47 -4.03
CA ILE A 262 1.86 4.50 -4.64
C ILE A 262 1.52 5.54 -3.56
N THR A 263 1.98 6.78 -3.76
CA THR A 263 1.62 7.87 -2.87
C THR A 263 0.82 8.92 -3.65
N PRO A 264 -0.43 9.15 -3.30
CA PRO A 264 -1.18 10.31 -3.77
C PRO A 264 -0.54 11.61 -3.29
N ASN A 265 -0.93 12.73 -3.88
CA ASN A 265 -0.57 14.03 -3.32
C ASN A 265 -1.31 14.27 -2.00
N GLN A 266 -0.88 15.26 -1.21
CA GLN A 266 -1.44 15.52 0.12
C GLN A 266 -2.93 15.89 0.15
N PHE A 267 -3.56 16.11 -0.99
CA PHE A 267 -5.02 16.26 -1.07
C PHE A 267 -5.72 14.90 -1.25
N ASN A 268 -5.16 14.04 -2.08
CA ASN A 268 -5.75 12.76 -2.45
C ASN A 268 -5.39 11.64 -1.46
N ASP A 269 -4.39 11.84 -0.59
CA ASP A 269 -4.04 10.92 0.50
C ASP A 269 -4.84 11.16 1.80
N MET A 270 -5.72 12.17 1.86
CA MET A 270 -6.52 12.64 3.00
C MET A 270 -5.81 13.61 3.96
N HIS A 271 -4.52 13.94 3.77
CA HIS A 271 -3.79 14.82 4.68
C HIS A 271 -4.28 16.26 4.66
N THR A 272 -4.43 16.84 3.49
CA THR A 272 -4.71 18.27 3.32
C THR A 272 -6.04 18.53 2.59
N GLY A 273 -6.87 19.42 3.12
CA GLY A 273 -8.08 19.87 2.42
C GLY A 273 -7.76 20.84 1.29
N LEU A 274 -8.40 20.69 0.14
CA LEU A 274 -8.34 21.65 -0.96
C LEU A 274 -8.79 23.03 -0.51
N THR A 275 -8.11 24.08 -0.96
CA THR A 275 -8.57 25.47 -0.78
C THR A 275 -9.94 25.63 -1.46
N GLY A 276 -10.93 26.05 -0.69
CA GLY A 276 -12.32 26.14 -1.16
C GLY A 276 -13.18 24.91 -0.88
N GLY A 277 -12.60 23.87 -0.29
CA GLY A 277 -13.30 22.62 0.03
C GLY A 277 -13.42 21.68 -1.16
N TYR A 278 -14.16 20.58 -0.98
CA TYR A 278 -14.35 19.56 -1.99
C TYR A 278 -15.79 19.05 -2.03
N LYS A 279 -16.44 19.11 -3.19
CA LYS A 279 -17.83 18.66 -3.39
C LYS A 279 -18.83 19.24 -2.37
N GLY A 280 -18.65 20.51 -1.98
CA GLY A 280 -19.49 21.19 -0.99
C GLY A 280 -19.15 20.86 0.48
N LEU A 281 -18.13 20.04 0.71
CA LEU A 281 -17.60 19.71 2.04
C LEU A 281 -16.40 20.60 2.38
N SER A 282 -16.10 20.73 3.68
CA SER A 282 -14.93 21.45 4.19
C SER A 282 -14.32 20.71 5.38
N GLY A 283 -13.12 21.12 5.79
CA GLY A 283 -12.40 20.50 6.89
C GLY A 283 -12.16 19.01 6.64
N ASP A 284 -12.26 18.22 7.69
CA ASP A 284 -11.98 16.78 7.67
C ASP A 284 -12.89 15.99 6.72
N ALA A 285 -14.16 16.30 6.67
CA ALA A 285 -15.11 15.69 5.74
C ALA A 285 -14.67 15.83 4.25
N ALA A 286 -14.04 16.95 3.90
CA ALA A 286 -13.51 17.18 2.57
C ALA A 286 -12.26 16.32 2.30
N LYS A 287 -11.35 16.22 3.27
CA LYS A 287 -10.14 15.38 3.18
C LYS A 287 -10.50 13.91 2.98
N VAL A 288 -11.36 13.37 3.84
CA VAL A 288 -11.82 11.97 3.74
C VAL A 288 -12.46 11.72 2.37
N ARG A 289 -13.28 12.64 1.89
CA ARG A 289 -13.94 12.49 0.59
C ARG A 289 -12.97 12.57 -0.59
N GLN A 290 -11.93 13.39 -0.51
CA GLN A 290 -10.88 13.46 -1.54
C GLN A 290 -10.16 12.11 -1.71
N GLY A 291 -9.71 11.51 -0.61
CA GLY A 291 -9.03 10.23 -0.64
C GLY A 291 -9.96 9.07 -1.00
N ASP A 292 -11.20 9.06 -0.54
CA ASP A 292 -12.20 8.07 -0.93
C ASP A 292 -12.46 8.08 -2.45
N ASP A 293 -12.62 9.28 -3.02
CA ASP A 293 -12.81 9.45 -4.48
C ASP A 293 -11.55 9.05 -5.27
N PHE A 294 -10.35 9.31 -4.75
CA PHE A 294 -9.10 8.84 -5.34
C PHE A 294 -9.03 7.31 -5.37
N LEU A 295 -9.27 6.66 -4.23
CA LEU A 295 -9.27 5.21 -4.12
C LEU A 295 -10.33 4.57 -5.04
N SER A 296 -11.49 5.19 -5.18
CA SER A 296 -12.56 4.72 -6.07
C SER A 296 -12.18 4.67 -7.55
N GLN A 297 -11.12 5.40 -7.94
CA GLN A 297 -10.61 5.43 -9.31
C GLN A 297 -9.39 4.50 -9.48
N ILE A 298 -8.45 4.55 -8.53
CA ILE A 298 -7.18 3.83 -8.68
C ILE A 298 -7.31 2.33 -8.40
N VAL A 299 -8.10 1.93 -7.42
CA VAL A 299 -8.30 0.52 -7.06
C VAL A 299 -8.89 -0.29 -8.21
N PRO A 300 -10.01 0.11 -8.84
CA PRO A 300 -10.54 -0.62 -9.99
C PRO A 300 -9.58 -0.65 -11.18
N MET A 301 -8.79 0.41 -11.39
CA MET A 301 -7.79 0.45 -12.45
C MET A 301 -6.71 -0.61 -12.25
N ILE A 302 -6.20 -0.76 -11.04
CA ILE A 302 -5.21 -1.81 -10.71
C ILE A 302 -5.86 -3.19 -10.84
N MET A 303 -7.07 -3.41 -10.30
CA MET A 303 -7.79 -4.70 -10.37
C MET A 303 -8.08 -5.15 -11.80
N ALA A 304 -8.22 -4.22 -12.74
CA ALA A 304 -8.42 -4.53 -14.15
C ALA A 304 -7.17 -5.12 -14.84
N SER A 305 -5.97 -4.93 -14.28
CA SER A 305 -4.69 -5.30 -14.88
C SER A 305 -4.40 -6.80 -14.82
N ASP A 306 -3.55 -7.27 -15.71
CA ASP A 306 -3.06 -8.66 -15.68
C ASP A 306 -2.14 -8.92 -14.48
N ALA A 307 -1.37 -7.93 -14.04
CA ALA A 307 -0.52 -8.02 -12.86
C ALA A 307 -1.35 -8.33 -11.60
N TYR A 308 -2.50 -7.67 -11.42
CA TYR A 308 -3.40 -7.97 -10.32
C TYR A 308 -4.06 -9.34 -10.47
N LYS A 309 -4.61 -9.66 -11.64
CA LYS A 309 -5.29 -10.94 -11.90
C LYS A 309 -4.37 -12.15 -11.75
N ASN A 310 -3.08 -11.97 -12.00
CA ASN A 310 -2.06 -13.01 -11.80
C ASN A 310 -1.51 -12.99 -10.37
N HIS A 311 -2.40 -13.11 -9.38
CA HIS A 311 -2.09 -13.16 -7.95
C HIS A 311 -1.43 -11.87 -7.43
N GLY A 312 -1.92 -10.72 -7.88
CA GLY A 312 -1.56 -9.44 -7.31
C GLY A 312 -2.28 -9.17 -5.99
N ALA A 313 -1.74 -8.27 -5.19
CA ALA A 313 -2.38 -7.73 -4.00
C ALA A 313 -2.28 -6.21 -4.00
N ILE A 314 -3.38 -5.55 -3.63
CA ILE A 314 -3.40 -4.13 -3.28
C ILE A 314 -3.49 -4.06 -1.76
N ILE A 315 -2.68 -3.25 -1.16
CA ILE A 315 -2.71 -2.90 0.26
C ILE A 315 -3.02 -1.41 0.36
N ILE A 316 -4.15 -1.06 0.94
CA ILE A 316 -4.46 0.33 1.28
C ILE A 316 -4.01 0.52 2.71
N TRP A 317 -2.96 1.29 2.89
CA TRP A 317 -2.21 1.47 4.12
C TRP A 317 -2.35 2.91 4.61
N TRP A 318 -2.56 3.12 5.90
CA TRP A 318 -2.47 4.43 6.54
C TRP A 318 -1.22 4.50 7.41
N ASP A 319 -0.57 5.65 7.43
CA ASP A 319 0.71 5.84 8.11
C ASP A 319 0.57 5.99 9.63
N GLU A 320 -0.38 6.80 10.07
CA GLU A 320 -0.59 7.12 11.49
C GLU A 320 -2.04 7.53 11.76
N SER A 321 -2.40 7.53 13.05
CA SER A 321 -3.67 8.08 13.52
C SER A 321 -3.69 9.60 13.45
N GLU A 322 -4.88 10.19 13.40
CA GLU A 322 -5.02 11.63 13.64
C GLU A 322 -4.85 11.99 15.11
N LYS A 323 -4.46 13.24 15.35
CA LYS A 323 -4.40 13.84 16.69
C LYS A 323 -5.75 13.78 17.40
N ASP A 324 -5.75 13.18 18.55
CA ASP A 324 -6.91 13.08 19.41
C ASP A 324 -7.03 14.25 20.35
N GLY A 325 -7.62 15.30 19.92
CA GLY A 325 -7.96 16.52 20.68
C GLY A 325 -7.65 16.58 22.16
N ALA A 326 -8.18 15.66 22.98
CA ALA A 326 -8.01 15.65 24.44
C ALA A 326 -6.76 14.93 24.92
N LEU A 327 -6.19 14.04 24.13
CA LEU A 327 -5.08 13.17 24.56
C LEU A 327 -3.75 13.55 23.89
N GLY A 328 -3.78 14.37 22.86
CA GLY A 328 -2.59 14.86 22.14
C GLY A 328 -1.93 13.80 21.25
N ASP A 329 -0.84 14.18 20.60
CA ASP A 329 -0.13 13.36 19.61
C ASP A 329 0.45 12.04 20.13
N ASN A 330 0.47 11.83 21.44
CA ASN A 330 1.05 10.67 22.11
C ASN A 330 0.00 9.72 22.68
N ALA A 331 -1.23 9.84 22.26
CA ALA A 331 -2.33 9.09 22.85
C ALA A 331 -2.71 7.82 22.08
N ASP A 332 -1.93 7.45 21.09
CA ASP A 332 -2.08 6.17 20.44
C ASP A 332 -1.95 5.05 21.45
N ASN A 333 -3.02 4.34 21.60
CA ASN A 333 -3.11 3.14 22.38
C ASN A 333 -3.89 2.10 21.58
N PHE A 334 -4.06 0.92 22.08
CA PHE A 334 -4.80 -0.14 21.39
C PHE A 334 -6.31 0.16 21.19
N ASP A 335 -6.80 1.28 21.70
CA ASP A 335 -8.18 1.72 21.46
C ASP A 335 -8.33 2.50 20.16
N HIS A 336 -7.22 3.03 19.59
CA HIS A 336 -7.17 3.64 18.26
C HIS A 336 -6.62 2.65 17.26
N THR A 337 -7.28 2.56 16.12
CA THR A 337 -6.79 1.78 15.00
C THR A 337 -6.70 2.65 13.77
N ILE A 338 -5.72 2.38 12.92
CA ILE A 338 -5.62 2.95 11.59
C ILE A 338 -6.07 1.93 10.54
N GLY A 339 -6.22 2.35 9.29
CA GLY A 339 -6.75 1.50 8.24
C GLY A 339 -5.70 0.55 7.69
N GLU A 340 -6.13 -0.68 7.40
CA GLU A 340 -5.39 -1.65 6.61
C GLU A 340 -6.38 -2.53 5.86
N ILE A 341 -6.40 -2.39 4.52
CA ILE A 341 -7.32 -3.14 3.66
C ILE A 341 -6.51 -3.87 2.59
N VAL A 342 -6.69 -5.18 2.52
CA VAL A 342 -6.11 -6.03 1.49
C VAL A 342 -7.15 -6.34 0.42
N ILE A 343 -6.79 -6.11 -0.86
CA ILE A 343 -7.61 -6.47 -2.01
C ILE A 343 -6.79 -7.38 -2.91
N SER A 344 -7.21 -8.63 -3.06
CA SER A 344 -6.49 -9.65 -3.83
C SER A 344 -7.42 -10.76 -4.30
N PRO A 345 -7.18 -11.38 -5.45
CA PRO A 345 -7.82 -12.66 -5.80
C PRO A 345 -7.58 -13.74 -4.73
N ARG A 346 -6.58 -13.52 -3.86
CA ARG A 346 -6.17 -14.41 -2.77
C ARG A 346 -6.48 -13.83 -1.38
N ALA A 347 -7.36 -12.82 -1.28
CA ALA A 347 -7.78 -12.30 0.02
C ALA A 347 -8.63 -13.34 0.77
N HIS A 348 -8.42 -13.42 2.09
CA HIS A 348 -9.23 -14.26 2.96
C HIS A 348 -10.70 -13.79 2.93
N ARG A 349 -11.62 -14.73 2.82
CA ARG A 349 -13.06 -14.45 2.79
C ARG A 349 -13.79 -15.26 3.84
N ASN A 350 -14.87 -14.70 4.37
CA ASN A 350 -15.78 -15.43 5.22
C ASN A 350 -16.52 -16.52 4.40
N VAL A 351 -17.02 -17.54 5.11
CA VAL A 351 -17.79 -18.64 4.49
C VAL A 351 -19.05 -18.18 3.75
N ASN A 352 -19.57 -16.99 4.07
CA ASN A 352 -20.71 -16.36 3.40
C ASN A 352 -20.29 -15.47 2.20
N GLY A 353 -18.99 -15.43 1.86
CA GLY A 353 -18.46 -14.61 0.77
C GLY A 353 -18.31 -13.11 1.08
N LEU A 354 -18.58 -12.67 2.32
CA LEU A 354 -18.34 -11.29 2.74
C LEU A 354 -16.85 -11.05 3.04
N PRO A 355 -16.39 -9.79 3.02
CA PRO A 355 -15.04 -9.42 3.43
C PRO A 355 -14.71 -9.97 4.82
N TYR A 356 -13.49 -10.50 4.95
CA TYR A 356 -13.00 -10.99 6.23
C TYR A 356 -12.40 -9.85 7.05
N ALA A 357 -12.75 -9.80 8.33
CA ALA A 357 -12.24 -8.83 9.29
C ALA A 357 -11.31 -9.54 10.27
N SER A 358 -10.00 -9.31 10.16
CA SER A 358 -9.01 -9.91 11.05
C SER A 358 -8.95 -9.16 12.38
N PRO A 359 -9.02 -9.86 13.52
CA PRO A 359 -8.86 -9.28 14.85
C PRO A 359 -7.41 -9.28 15.35
N ILE A 360 -6.46 -9.72 14.53
CA ILE A 360 -5.04 -9.78 14.90
C ILE A 360 -4.48 -8.36 15.02
N ASN A 361 -3.66 -8.13 16.04
CA ASN A 361 -2.94 -6.88 16.19
C ASN A 361 -1.79 -6.80 15.18
N TYR A 362 -1.86 -5.86 14.27
CA TYR A 362 -0.85 -5.58 13.27
C TYR A 362 -0.23 -4.20 13.46
N THR A 363 0.93 -4.01 12.89
CA THR A 363 1.65 -2.73 12.81
C THR A 363 2.36 -2.62 11.46
N HIS A 364 3.02 -1.50 11.17
CA HIS A 364 3.86 -1.35 9.97
C HIS A 364 4.94 -2.44 9.84
N SER A 365 5.39 -3.00 10.96
CA SER A 365 6.30 -4.15 10.97
C SER A 365 5.66 -5.42 10.41
N SER A 366 4.33 -5.55 10.49
CA SER A 366 3.57 -6.66 9.92
C SER A 366 3.59 -6.62 8.39
N ASP A 367 3.43 -5.42 7.81
CA ASP A 367 3.55 -5.21 6.36
C ASP A 367 4.95 -5.54 5.88
N LEU A 368 5.96 -4.97 6.53
CA LEU A 368 7.35 -5.20 6.17
C LEU A 368 7.72 -6.68 6.23
N LYS A 369 7.30 -7.40 7.28
CA LYS A 369 7.48 -8.85 7.37
C LYS A 369 6.81 -9.58 6.21
N THR A 370 5.55 -9.23 5.94
CA THR A 370 4.79 -9.83 4.84
C THR A 370 5.45 -9.59 3.49
N MET A 371 5.95 -8.39 3.22
CA MET A 371 6.69 -8.11 1.98
C MET A 371 7.97 -8.96 1.89
N GLN A 372 8.71 -9.08 2.98
CA GLN A 372 9.91 -9.92 3.02
C GLN A 372 9.59 -11.41 2.76
N GLU A 373 8.47 -11.90 3.27
CA GLU A 373 8.02 -13.29 3.05
C GLU A 373 7.50 -13.50 1.62
N VAL A 374 6.65 -12.61 1.12
CA VAL A 374 6.13 -12.66 -0.26
C VAL A 374 7.26 -12.72 -1.27
N PHE A 375 8.26 -11.87 -1.12
CA PHE A 375 9.38 -11.80 -2.06
C PHE A 375 10.57 -12.68 -1.67
N ARG A 376 10.48 -13.44 -0.56
CA ARG A 376 11.50 -14.35 -0.06
C ARG A 376 12.85 -13.67 0.17
N VAL A 377 12.84 -12.48 0.71
CA VAL A 377 14.02 -11.67 1.00
C VAL A 377 14.29 -11.59 2.51
N GLY A 378 15.55 -11.54 2.90
CA GLY A 378 15.90 -11.53 4.31
C GLY A 378 17.38 -11.38 4.58
N PRO A 379 17.76 -11.40 5.86
CA PRO A 379 16.96 -11.73 7.07
C PRO A 379 15.84 -10.72 7.34
N LEU A 380 14.88 -11.08 8.22
CA LEU A 380 13.83 -10.15 8.64
C LEU A 380 14.44 -8.87 9.20
N LEU A 381 13.90 -7.75 8.77
CA LEU A 381 14.42 -6.43 9.10
C LEU A 381 13.92 -5.97 10.47
N ARG A 382 14.84 -5.87 11.41
CA ARG A 382 14.63 -5.28 12.75
C ARG A 382 13.32 -5.71 13.39
N ASP A 383 12.36 -4.79 13.61
CA ASP A 383 11.09 -5.09 14.28
C ASP A 383 10.15 -6.00 13.49
N ALA A 384 10.32 -6.11 12.19
CA ALA A 384 9.60 -7.12 11.40
C ALA A 384 9.80 -8.55 11.91
N ALA A 385 10.93 -8.82 12.59
CA ALA A 385 11.19 -10.12 13.20
C ALA A 385 10.26 -10.42 14.40
N ASN A 386 9.69 -9.41 15.00
CA ASN A 386 8.84 -9.51 16.20
C ASN A 386 7.34 -9.42 15.87
N ALA A 387 6.99 -8.98 14.66
CA ALA A 387 5.60 -8.75 14.26
C ALA A 387 4.90 -10.05 13.82
N GLU A 388 3.58 -10.07 13.90
CA GLU A 388 2.76 -11.00 13.13
C GLU A 388 2.74 -10.56 11.66
N ASP A 389 2.76 -11.51 10.72
CA ASP A 389 2.57 -11.22 9.30
C ASP A 389 1.08 -11.06 8.95
N LEU A 390 0.78 -10.49 7.78
CA LEU A 390 -0.59 -10.31 7.31
C LEU A 390 -1.23 -11.58 6.71
N SER A 391 -0.64 -12.76 6.91
CA SER A 391 -1.12 -14.01 6.26
C SER A 391 -2.58 -14.36 6.61
N ASP A 392 -3.10 -13.89 7.76
CA ASP A 392 -4.51 -14.08 8.12
C ASP A 392 -5.47 -13.27 7.22
N LEU A 393 -4.99 -12.21 6.57
CA LEU A 393 -5.75 -11.44 5.58
C LEU A 393 -5.76 -12.09 4.19
N PHE A 394 -5.07 -13.22 4.01
CA PHE A 394 -4.97 -13.93 2.75
C PHE A 394 -5.44 -15.39 2.87
N ASP A 395 -5.77 -15.99 1.75
CA ASP A 395 -6.00 -17.44 1.68
C ASP A 395 -4.75 -18.21 2.14
N PRO A 396 -4.91 -19.35 2.79
CA PRO A 396 -3.79 -20.16 3.25
C PRO A 396 -2.78 -20.44 2.14
N GLY A 397 -1.53 -20.10 2.38
CA GLY A 397 -0.39 -20.30 1.46
C GLY A 397 -0.23 -19.20 0.39
N ALA A 398 -1.05 -18.16 0.38
CA ALA A 398 -0.84 -17.01 -0.51
C ALA A 398 0.37 -16.17 -0.09
N VAL A 399 0.61 -16.04 1.21
CA VAL A 399 1.85 -15.52 1.78
C VAL A 399 2.75 -16.71 2.13
N PRO A 400 3.89 -16.89 1.46
CA PRO A 400 4.79 -17.99 1.77
C PRO A 400 5.45 -17.76 3.13
N LYS A 401 5.34 -18.72 4.03
CA LYS A 401 6.12 -18.70 5.26
C LYS A 401 7.60 -18.87 4.89
N LYS A 402 8.46 -18.02 5.45
CA LYS A 402 9.89 -18.12 5.21
C LYS A 402 10.37 -19.50 5.66
N PRO A 403 11.18 -20.23 4.85
CA PRO A 403 11.77 -21.51 5.23
C PRO A 403 12.74 -21.40 6.40
#